data_3dc180b7b0bf2d795eb2ae2a57744972
#
_entry.id   3dc180b7b0bf2d795eb2ae2a57744972
#
_cell.length_a   1.000
_cell.length_b   1.000
_cell.length_c   1.000
_cell.angle_alpha   90.00
_cell.angle_beta   90.00
_cell.angle_gamma   90.00
#
_symmetry.space_group_name_H-M   'P 1'
#
loop_
_entity.id
_entity.type
_entity.pdbx_description
1 polymer ?
#
loop_
_entity_poly.entity_id
_entity_poly.type
_entity_poly.pdbx_seq_one_letter_code
_entity_poly.pdbx_strand_id
1 'polypeptide(L)'
;MRILGISAFYHDSAAALIEDGRIVAAAQEERFSRKKHDARFPANAIRYCLTECGTGLGGVDHVVFYDKPFLKFERLVETYLTFAPRGFKSFRMAIPLWLREKLFLKDLLKNELGKIDGDGGWNGKLLFSEHHLSHAASAFFPSPFEEAVVLTMDGVGEWATTSAAIGKGHDLEVHKEIHFPHSLGFLYSAFTYYTGFKVNSGEYKVMGLAPYGVPRYKDRILEHLIDVKADGSFRLDLGYFNYRSDVMVSPAQ
;
A
#
# COMPACT_ATOMS: atom_id res chain seq x y z
N MET A 1 10.29 19.01 15.20
CA MET A 1 9.24 17.97 15.24
C MET A 1 9.75 16.73 14.55
N ARG A 2 9.69 15.59 15.22
CA ARG A 2 10.16 14.29 14.70
C ARG A 2 8.97 13.38 14.42
N ILE A 3 8.91 12.85 13.21
CA ILE A 3 7.84 11.96 12.76
C ILE A 3 8.48 10.66 12.27
N LEU A 4 8.02 9.53 12.81
CA LEU A 4 8.41 8.20 12.37
C LEU A 4 7.29 7.59 11.53
N GLY A 5 7.52 7.41 10.25
CA GLY A 5 6.64 6.69 9.33
C GLY A 5 6.93 5.19 9.37
N ILE A 6 5.88 4.37 9.40
CA ILE A 6 5.98 2.91 9.43
C ILE A 6 5.07 2.28 8.37
N SER A 7 5.65 1.36 7.58
CA SER A 7 4.95 0.41 6.72
C SER A 7 5.20 -1.00 7.24
N ALA A 8 4.14 -1.80 7.49
CA ALA A 8 4.26 -3.16 8.04
C ALA A 8 3.02 -4.03 7.76
N PHE A 9 3.16 -5.34 7.97
CA PHE A 9 2.11 -6.37 7.98
C PHE A 9 1.43 -6.64 6.63
N TYR A 10 2.12 -6.32 5.53
CA TYR A 10 1.68 -6.72 4.19
C TYR A 10 2.87 -7.27 3.39
N HIS A 11 3.75 -6.43 2.87
CA HIS A 11 5.03 -6.78 2.26
C HIS A 11 5.99 -5.60 2.43
N ASP A 12 7.30 -5.85 2.27
CA ASP A 12 8.33 -4.82 2.21
C ASP A 12 8.26 -3.80 3.36
N SER A 13 8.17 -4.30 4.60
CA SER A 13 8.12 -3.44 5.79
C SER A 13 9.30 -2.49 5.85
N ALA A 14 9.03 -1.25 6.23
CA ALA A 14 10.00 -0.17 6.23
C ALA A 14 9.71 0.85 7.33
N ALA A 15 10.72 1.65 7.65
CA ALA A 15 10.59 2.82 8.49
C ALA A 15 11.32 4.01 7.86
N ALA A 16 10.80 5.21 8.09
CA ALA A 16 11.46 6.47 7.74
C ALA A 16 11.26 7.48 8.87
N LEU A 17 12.31 8.23 9.20
CA LEU A 17 12.28 9.27 10.21
C LEU A 17 12.53 10.62 9.57
N ILE A 18 11.63 11.55 9.85
CA ILE A 18 11.67 12.94 9.38
C ILE A 18 11.85 13.85 10.59
N GLU A 19 12.78 14.78 10.52
CA GLU A 19 12.97 15.84 11.51
C GLU A 19 12.84 17.19 10.83
N ASP A 20 11.88 18.01 11.27
CA ASP A 20 11.63 19.37 10.76
C ASP A 20 11.56 19.45 9.23
N GLY A 21 10.85 18.50 8.61
CA GLY A 21 10.65 18.40 7.17
C GLY A 21 11.81 17.74 6.40
N ARG A 22 12.91 17.34 7.08
CA ARG A 22 14.04 16.65 6.46
C ARG A 22 13.99 15.16 6.72
N ILE A 23 14.17 14.36 5.68
CA ILE A 23 14.35 12.91 5.81
C ILE A 23 15.74 12.67 6.44
N VAL A 24 15.75 12.18 7.70
CA VAL A 24 16.99 11.85 8.41
C VAL A 24 17.49 10.47 7.97
N ALA A 25 16.60 9.49 7.97
CA ALA A 25 16.91 8.13 7.57
C ALA A 25 15.66 7.39 7.08
N ALA A 26 15.86 6.43 6.19
CA ALA A 26 14.83 5.51 5.73
C ALA A 26 15.45 4.15 5.42
N ALA A 27 14.79 3.07 5.81
CA ALA A 27 15.26 1.72 5.53
C ALA A 27 14.12 0.70 5.45
N GLN A 28 14.31 -0.33 4.62
CA GLN A 28 13.47 -1.52 4.60
C GLN A 28 14.01 -2.54 5.60
N GLU A 29 13.10 -3.25 6.27
CA GLU A 29 13.43 -4.30 7.24
C GLU A 29 14.26 -5.44 6.63
N GLU A 30 14.02 -5.76 5.36
CA GLU A 30 14.75 -6.81 4.64
C GLU A 30 16.26 -6.56 4.55
N ARG A 31 16.72 -5.29 4.65
CA ARG A 31 18.15 -4.95 4.66
C ARG A 31 18.87 -5.52 5.87
N PHE A 32 18.16 -5.62 6.97
CA PHE A 32 18.66 -6.13 8.26
C PHE A 32 18.34 -7.62 8.43
N SER A 33 17.10 -8.01 8.18
CA SER A 33 16.62 -9.37 8.37
C SER A 33 17.12 -10.36 7.32
N ARG A 34 17.60 -9.85 6.16
CA ARG A 34 17.99 -10.64 4.96
C ARG A 34 16.87 -11.52 4.41
N LYS A 35 15.63 -11.25 4.82
CA LYS A 35 14.44 -11.92 4.32
C LYS A 35 13.75 -11.03 3.30
N LYS A 36 13.76 -11.46 2.03
CA LYS A 36 13.13 -10.71 0.94
C LYS A 36 11.60 -10.57 1.17
N HIS A 37 11.07 -9.38 0.92
CA HIS A 37 9.66 -9.02 1.16
C HIS A 37 9.23 -9.26 2.60
N ASP A 38 10.09 -8.97 3.58
CA ASP A 38 9.76 -9.13 5.00
C ASP A 38 8.56 -8.26 5.38
N ALA A 39 7.48 -8.91 5.80
CA ALA A 39 6.22 -8.26 6.16
C ALA A 39 6.07 -7.99 7.66
N ARG A 40 7.04 -8.43 8.49
CA ARG A 40 6.97 -8.25 9.94
C ARG A 40 7.08 -6.79 10.34
N PHE A 41 6.82 -6.50 11.61
CA PHE A 41 7.08 -5.18 12.17
C PHE A 41 8.56 -4.77 11.97
N PRO A 42 8.85 -3.57 11.44
CA PRO A 42 10.20 -3.19 10.99
C PRO A 42 11.09 -2.71 12.17
N ALA A 43 11.29 -3.57 13.15
CA ALA A 43 11.99 -3.22 14.38
C ALA A 43 13.44 -2.79 14.15
N ASN A 44 14.16 -3.44 13.22
CA ASN A 44 15.54 -3.08 12.92
C ASN A 44 15.62 -1.78 12.11
N ALA A 45 14.73 -1.59 11.14
CA ALA A 45 14.66 -0.34 10.37
C ALA A 45 14.33 0.85 11.29
N ILE A 46 13.43 0.68 12.26
CA ILE A 46 13.10 1.72 13.25
C ILE A 46 14.34 2.04 14.10
N ARG A 47 15.01 1.02 14.66
CA ARG A 47 16.23 1.24 15.45
C ARG A 47 17.32 1.96 14.65
N TYR A 48 17.49 1.58 13.39
CA TYR A 48 18.41 2.27 12.48
C TYR A 48 18.05 3.75 12.33
N CYS A 49 16.79 4.07 12.02
CA CYS A 49 16.35 5.45 11.87
C CYS A 49 16.51 6.28 13.15
N LEU A 50 16.20 5.70 14.32
CA LEU A 50 16.40 6.36 15.61
C LEU A 50 17.89 6.61 15.91
N THR A 51 18.76 5.65 15.61
CA THR A 51 20.20 5.77 15.79
C THR A 51 20.79 6.87 14.92
N GLU A 52 20.41 6.93 13.63
CA GLU A 52 20.87 7.98 12.70
C GLU A 52 20.41 9.38 13.13
N CYS A 53 19.26 9.48 13.79
CA CYS A 53 18.76 10.73 14.36
C CYS A 53 19.36 11.07 15.74
N GLY A 54 20.11 10.14 16.35
CA GLY A 54 20.64 10.32 17.71
C GLY A 54 19.56 10.41 18.79
N THR A 55 18.44 9.73 18.62
CA THR A 55 17.29 9.79 19.54
C THR A 55 16.77 8.41 19.88
N GLY A 56 16.08 8.28 21.02
CA GLY A 56 15.22 7.14 21.32
C GLY A 56 13.78 7.37 20.83
N LEU A 57 12.93 6.35 20.98
CA LEU A 57 11.51 6.46 20.61
C LEU A 57 10.77 7.53 21.44
N GLY A 58 11.21 7.79 22.67
CA GLY A 58 10.67 8.86 23.51
C GLY A 58 10.90 10.26 22.96
N GLY A 59 11.84 10.46 22.05
CA GLY A 59 12.09 11.73 21.35
C GLY A 59 11.32 11.90 20.03
N VAL A 60 10.42 10.97 19.68
CA VAL A 60 9.56 11.01 18.50
C VAL A 60 8.19 11.57 18.88
N ASP A 61 7.78 12.67 18.25
CA ASP A 61 6.51 13.34 18.52
C ASP A 61 5.31 12.53 17.99
N HIS A 62 5.45 11.98 16.77
CA HIS A 62 4.37 11.25 16.11
C HIS A 62 4.90 10.01 15.41
N VAL A 63 4.14 8.92 15.52
CA VAL A 63 4.32 7.75 14.65
C VAL A 63 3.13 7.70 13.68
N VAL A 64 3.42 7.52 12.40
CA VAL A 64 2.41 7.49 11.32
C VAL A 64 2.45 6.14 10.63
N PHE A 65 1.30 5.47 10.59
CA PHE A 65 1.11 4.25 9.83
C PHE A 65 0.50 4.58 8.47
N TYR A 66 0.92 3.90 7.43
CA TYR A 66 0.72 4.24 6.02
C TYR A 66 -0.68 3.97 5.47
N ASP A 67 -1.59 3.31 6.22
CA ASP A 67 -2.96 3.06 5.77
C ASP A 67 -3.99 3.13 6.92
N LYS A 68 -5.29 3.18 6.55
CA LYS A 68 -6.43 3.21 7.47
C LYS A 68 -7.14 1.85 7.52
N PRO A 69 -6.85 0.98 8.48
CA PRO A 69 -7.37 -0.39 8.51
C PRO A 69 -8.90 -0.47 8.52
N PHE A 70 -9.58 0.46 9.19
CA PHE A 70 -11.04 0.45 9.30
C PHE A 70 -11.71 0.70 7.94
N LEU A 71 -11.17 1.58 7.10
CA LEU A 71 -11.69 1.81 5.75
C LEU A 71 -11.46 0.59 4.84
N LYS A 72 -10.34 -0.12 5.01
CA LYS A 72 -10.11 -1.40 4.31
C LYS A 72 -11.13 -2.46 4.73
N PHE A 73 -11.45 -2.52 6.01
CA PHE A 73 -12.47 -3.44 6.52
C PHE A 73 -13.87 -3.10 5.99
N GLU A 74 -14.24 -1.83 6.00
CA GLU A 74 -15.49 -1.33 5.41
C GLU A 74 -15.64 -1.80 3.96
N ARG A 75 -14.62 -1.57 3.10
CA ARG A 75 -14.62 -2.05 1.73
C ARG A 75 -14.84 -3.57 1.64
N LEU A 76 -14.18 -4.36 2.48
CA LEU A 76 -14.35 -5.81 2.48
C LEU A 76 -15.81 -6.22 2.75
N VAL A 77 -16.43 -5.59 3.76
CA VAL A 77 -17.82 -5.86 4.14
C VAL A 77 -18.79 -5.40 3.04
N GLU A 78 -18.63 -4.17 2.55
CA GLU A 78 -19.51 -3.64 1.49
C GLU A 78 -19.38 -4.41 0.19
N THR A 79 -18.15 -4.79 -0.20
CA THR A 79 -17.94 -5.64 -1.38
C THR A 79 -18.70 -6.97 -1.23
N TYR A 80 -18.58 -7.62 -0.07
CA TYR A 80 -19.31 -8.87 0.16
C TYR A 80 -20.83 -8.67 0.13
N LEU A 81 -21.35 -7.67 0.83
CA LEU A 81 -22.80 -7.39 0.85
C LEU A 81 -23.36 -7.10 -0.55
N THR A 82 -22.59 -6.40 -1.38
CA THR A 82 -22.98 -6.06 -2.76
C THR A 82 -23.09 -7.30 -3.66
N PHE A 83 -22.22 -8.30 -3.46
CA PHE A 83 -22.14 -9.47 -4.33
C PHE A 83 -22.64 -10.77 -3.70
N ALA A 84 -23.18 -10.72 -2.46
CA ALA A 84 -23.71 -11.90 -1.78
C ALA A 84 -24.76 -12.63 -2.62
N PRO A 85 -24.79 -13.97 -2.58
CA PRO A 85 -23.94 -14.87 -1.79
C PRO A 85 -22.60 -15.23 -2.45
N ARG A 86 -22.27 -14.62 -3.60
CA ARG A 86 -20.99 -14.84 -4.28
C ARG A 86 -19.84 -14.36 -3.37
N GLY A 87 -18.73 -15.11 -3.35
CA GLY A 87 -17.58 -14.76 -2.53
C GLY A 87 -17.69 -15.13 -1.02
N PHE A 88 -18.74 -15.83 -0.60
CA PHE A 88 -18.92 -16.22 0.82
C PHE A 88 -17.74 -17.00 1.39
N LYS A 89 -17.14 -17.90 0.61
CA LYS A 89 -15.96 -18.67 1.04
C LYS A 89 -14.79 -17.75 1.34
N SER A 90 -14.50 -16.81 0.44
CA SER A 90 -13.42 -15.83 0.59
C SER A 90 -13.69 -14.89 1.76
N PHE A 91 -14.91 -14.39 1.89
CA PHE A 91 -15.33 -13.54 2.99
C PHE A 91 -15.18 -14.25 4.35
N ARG A 92 -15.66 -15.49 4.46
CA ARG A 92 -15.54 -16.30 5.68
C ARG A 92 -14.10 -16.56 6.09
N MET A 93 -13.19 -16.71 5.12
CA MET A 93 -11.75 -16.86 5.41
C MET A 93 -11.10 -15.52 5.80
N ALA A 94 -11.49 -14.43 5.16
CA ALA A 94 -10.88 -13.12 5.38
C ALA A 94 -11.30 -12.49 6.72
N ILE A 95 -12.57 -12.62 7.12
CA ILE A 95 -13.11 -11.97 8.34
C ILE A 95 -12.34 -12.30 9.62
N PRO A 96 -12.08 -13.58 9.97
CA PRO A 96 -11.33 -13.89 11.19
C PRO A 96 -9.92 -13.29 11.19
N LEU A 97 -9.26 -13.30 10.05
CA LEU A 97 -7.93 -12.71 9.88
C LEU A 97 -7.98 -11.20 10.09
N TRP A 98 -8.96 -10.53 9.48
CA TRP A 98 -9.16 -9.09 9.62
C TRP A 98 -9.52 -8.68 11.05
N LEU A 99 -10.42 -9.41 11.69
CA LEU A 99 -10.80 -9.17 13.08
C LEU A 99 -9.60 -9.32 14.01
N ARG A 100 -8.77 -10.35 13.79
CA ARG A 100 -7.62 -10.63 14.64
C ARG A 100 -6.45 -9.66 14.41
N GLU A 101 -6.16 -9.31 13.17
CA GLU A 101 -4.93 -8.59 12.82
C GLU A 101 -5.15 -7.09 12.60
N LYS A 102 -6.32 -6.69 12.09
CA LYS A 102 -6.53 -5.31 11.65
C LYS A 102 -7.35 -4.46 12.61
N LEU A 103 -8.35 -5.02 13.31
CA LEU A 103 -9.08 -4.29 14.35
C LEU A 103 -8.18 -3.94 15.54
N PHE A 104 -7.24 -4.82 15.87
CA PHE A 104 -6.30 -4.61 16.97
C PHE A 104 -4.95 -4.04 16.49
N LEU A 105 -4.86 -3.55 15.24
CA LEU A 105 -3.60 -3.05 14.68
C LEU A 105 -3.00 -1.92 15.53
N LYS A 106 -3.85 -1.03 16.08
CA LYS A 106 -3.39 0.04 16.97
C LYS A 106 -2.67 -0.50 18.20
N ASP A 107 -3.23 -1.51 18.84
CA ASP A 107 -2.66 -2.11 20.03
C ASP A 107 -1.41 -2.96 19.68
N LEU A 108 -1.46 -3.65 18.55
CA LEU A 108 -0.31 -4.38 18.01
C LEU A 108 0.87 -3.42 17.76
N LEU A 109 0.64 -2.30 17.06
CA LEU A 109 1.68 -1.29 16.82
C LEU A 109 2.23 -0.72 18.12
N LYS A 110 1.38 -0.39 19.09
CA LYS A 110 1.83 0.10 20.40
C LYS A 110 2.66 -0.92 21.15
N ASN A 111 2.25 -2.18 21.13
CA ASN A 111 2.99 -3.27 21.76
C ASN A 111 4.37 -3.50 21.12
N GLU A 112 4.41 -3.48 19.78
CA GLU A 112 5.69 -3.63 19.06
C GLU A 112 6.61 -2.42 19.26
N LEU A 113 6.07 -1.20 19.26
CA LEU A 113 6.82 0.02 19.58
C LEU A 113 7.37 -0.01 21.01
N GLY A 114 6.58 -0.46 21.98
CA GLY A 114 7.03 -0.60 23.37
C GLY A 114 8.23 -1.54 23.54
N LYS A 115 8.41 -2.53 22.65
CA LYS A 115 9.58 -3.43 22.65
C LYS A 115 10.86 -2.78 22.08
N ILE A 116 10.77 -1.62 21.43
CA ILE A 116 11.93 -0.95 20.83
C ILE A 116 12.82 -0.32 21.89
N ASP A 117 12.23 0.43 22.83
CA ASP A 117 12.93 1.20 23.87
C ASP A 117 13.08 0.47 25.21
N GLY A 118 12.65 -0.78 25.32
CA GLY A 118 12.57 -1.48 26.61
C GLY A 118 11.38 -1.01 27.45
N ASP A 119 11.50 -0.98 28.78
CA ASP A 119 10.37 -0.75 29.70
C ASP A 119 9.83 0.70 29.74
N GLY A 120 10.37 1.62 28.96
CA GLY A 120 9.90 3.01 28.87
C GLY A 120 8.82 3.20 27.83
N GLY A 121 7.57 2.84 28.15
CA GLY A 121 6.46 2.88 27.19
C GLY A 121 6.38 4.21 26.40
N TRP A 122 6.38 4.12 25.10
CA TRP A 122 6.17 5.26 24.23
C TRP A 122 4.75 5.84 24.41
N ASN A 123 4.68 7.13 24.75
CA ASN A 123 3.44 7.86 25.01
C ASN A 123 3.07 8.83 23.87
N GLY A 124 3.79 8.76 22.74
CA GLY A 124 3.53 9.62 21.60
C GLY A 124 2.23 9.28 20.86
N LYS A 125 1.92 10.11 19.89
CA LYS A 125 0.67 10.02 19.13
C LYS A 125 0.83 9.11 17.91
N LEU A 126 0.03 8.03 17.86
CA LEU A 126 -0.07 7.15 16.69
C LEU A 126 -1.17 7.67 15.75
N LEU A 127 -0.79 7.94 14.52
CA LEU A 127 -1.65 8.45 13.45
C LEU A 127 -1.72 7.42 12.32
N PHE A 128 -2.76 7.53 11.50
CA PHE A 128 -2.99 6.70 10.32
C PHE A 128 -3.23 7.61 9.11
N SER A 129 -2.43 7.45 8.06
CA SER A 129 -2.61 8.16 6.79
C SER A 129 -3.43 7.29 5.82
N GLU A 130 -4.07 7.91 4.85
CA GLU A 130 -4.67 7.17 3.74
C GLU A 130 -3.58 6.60 2.82
N HIS A 131 -3.84 5.42 2.27
CA HIS A 131 -2.86 4.68 1.48
C HIS A 131 -2.39 5.47 0.24
N HIS A 132 -3.33 5.95 -0.58
CA HIS A 132 -2.98 6.75 -1.77
C HIS A 132 -2.37 8.10 -1.43
N LEU A 133 -2.79 8.73 -0.32
CA LEU A 133 -2.13 9.95 0.16
C LEU A 133 -0.70 9.66 0.61
N SER A 134 -0.44 8.51 1.24
CA SER A 134 0.92 8.08 1.60
C SER A 134 1.80 7.86 0.38
N HIS A 135 1.27 7.22 -0.68
CA HIS A 135 1.97 7.09 -1.96
C HIS A 135 2.25 8.45 -2.60
N ALA A 136 1.26 9.32 -2.71
CA ALA A 136 1.41 10.64 -3.30
C ALA A 136 2.45 11.49 -2.53
N ALA A 137 2.40 11.49 -1.20
CA ALA A 137 3.36 12.18 -0.36
C ALA A 137 4.78 11.66 -0.55
N SER A 138 4.96 10.34 -0.66
CA SER A 138 6.28 9.72 -0.87
C SER A 138 6.91 10.06 -2.22
N ALA A 139 6.09 10.41 -3.21
CA ALA A 139 6.55 10.84 -4.52
C ALA A 139 6.80 12.35 -4.58
N PHE A 140 5.88 13.16 -4.06
CA PHE A 140 5.90 14.62 -4.22
C PHE A 140 6.95 15.29 -3.32
N PHE A 141 6.91 15.06 -2.01
CA PHE A 141 7.75 15.81 -1.08
C PHE A 141 9.27 15.60 -1.25
N PRO A 142 9.78 14.42 -1.63
CA PRO A 142 11.20 14.27 -1.96
C PRO A 142 11.57 14.73 -3.38
N SER A 143 10.59 15.09 -4.21
CA SER A 143 10.82 15.52 -5.59
C SER A 143 11.39 16.95 -5.64
N PRO A 144 12.01 17.35 -6.75
CA PRO A 144 12.51 18.71 -6.93
C PRO A 144 11.42 19.72 -7.36
N PHE A 145 10.15 19.31 -7.43
CA PHE A 145 9.07 20.14 -7.97
C PHE A 145 8.37 20.92 -6.86
N GLU A 146 8.23 22.23 -7.04
CA GLU A 146 7.42 23.08 -6.16
C GLU A 146 5.90 22.90 -6.39
N GLU A 147 5.52 22.54 -7.62
CA GLU A 147 4.15 22.24 -7.99
C GLU A 147 4.13 21.08 -9.01
N ALA A 148 3.31 20.06 -8.76
CA ALA A 148 3.19 18.91 -9.65
C ALA A 148 1.84 18.21 -9.53
N VAL A 149 1.43 17.56 -10.61
CA VAL A 149 0.39 16.53 -10.58
C VAL A 149 1.04 15.21 -10.15
N VAL A 150 0.44 14.56 -9.17
CA VAL A 150 0.91 13.28 -8.64
C VAL A 150 -0.10 12.20 -8.98
N LEU A 151 0.32 11.22 -9.78
CA LEU A 151 -0.50 10.06 -10.12
C LEU A 151 -0.07 8.86 -9.28
N THR A 152 -1.03 8.24 -8.61
CA THR A 152 -0.82 6.97 -7.91
C THR A 152 -1.68 5.88 -8.54
N MET A 153 -1.08 4.72 -8.81
CA MET A 153 -1.73 3.56 -9.39
C MET A 153 -1.31 2.32 -8.60
N ASP A 154 -2.29 1.62 -8.05
CA ASP A 154 -2.07 0.50 -7.14
C ASP A 154 -3.03 -0.66 -7.46
N GLY A 155 -2.86 -1.79 -6.76
CA GLY A 155 -3.86 -2.83 -6.72
C GLY A 155 -5.13 -2.31 -6.09
N VAL A 156 -5.06 -1.96 -4.83
CA VAL A 156 -6.10 -1.24 -4.09
C VAL A 156 -5.57 -0.77 -2.73
N GLY A 157 -5.80 0.50 -2.42
CA GLY A 157 -5.63 1.08 -1.10
C GLY A 157 -6.81 0.76 -0.16
N GLU A 158 -7.41 1.75 0.44
CA GLU A 158 -8.68 1.57 1.14
C GLU A 158 -9.81 1.30 0.12
N TRP A 159 -10.10 2.27 -0.74
CA TRP A 159 -11.05 2.18 -1.85
C TRP A 159 -10.39 2.53 -3.18
N ALA A 160 -9.53 3.55 -3.17
CA ALA A 160 -8.86 4.03 -4.35
C ALA A 160 -7.90 2.98 -4.93
N THR A 161 -7.89 2.87 -6.25
CA THR A 161 -6.99 2.04 -7.06
C THR A 161 -6.10 2.91 -7.95
N THR A 162 -6.57 4.12 -8.24
CA THR A 162 -5.84 5.16 -8.95
C THR A 162 -6.28 6.49 -8.37
N SER A 163 -5.34 7.39 -8.13
CA SER A 163 -5.66 8.76 -7.74
C SER A 163 -4.79 9.78 -8.46
N ALA A 164 -5.35 10.98 -8.64
CA ALA A 164 -4.63 12.15 -9.12
C ALA A 164 -4.70 13.23 -8.05
N ALA A 165 -3.54 13.63 -7.56
CA ALA A 165 -3.36 14.68 -6.58
C ALA A 165 -2.61 15.87 -7.19
N ILE A 166 -2.78 17.04 -6.59
CA ILE A 166 -1.97 18.23 -6.87
C ILE A 166 -1.15 18.52 -5.62
N GLY A 167 0.17 18.52 -5.80
CA GLY A 167 1.12 18.97 -4.79
C GLY A 167 1.56 20.40 -5.09
N LYS A 168 1.61 21.26 -4.06
CA LYS A 168 2.08 22.64 -4.16
C LYS A 168 2.72 23.09 -2.85
N GLY A 169 4.05 23.28 -2.86
CA GLY A 169 4.81 23.61 -1.65
C GLY A 169 4.64 22.53 -0.57
N HIS A 170 3.91 22.83 0.49
CA HIS A 170 3.61 21.89 1.59
C HIS A 170 2.22 21.26 1.51
N ASP A 171 1.41 21.65 0.55
CA ASP A 171 0.05 21.16 0.39
C ASP A 171 0.02 20.02 -0.64
N LEU A 172 -0.77 19.01 -0.34
CA LEU A 172 -1.01 17.85 -1.21
C LEU A 172 -2.48 17.46 -1.12
N GLU A 173 -3.21 17.65 -2.20
CA GLU A 173 -4.65 17.43 -2.25
C GLU A 173 -5.01 16.41 -3.34
N VAL A 174 -5.79 15.39 -2.97
CA VAL A 174 -6.33 14.41 -3.92
C VAL A 174 -7.60 14.97 -4.55
N HIS A 175 -7.59 15.12 -5.89
CA HIS A 175 -8.70 15.72 -6.63
C HIS A 175 -9.59 14.71 -7.35
N LYS A 176 -9.00 13.57 -7.78
CA LYS A 176 -9.73 12.54 -8.51
C LYS A 176 -9.28 11.16 -8.08
N GLU A 177 -10.25 10.24 -8.06
CA GLU A 177 -9.99 8.84 -7.73
C GLU A 177 -10.79 7.90 -8.65
N ILE A 178 -10.22 6.74 -8.91
CA ILE A 178 -10.92 5.57 -9.43
C ILE A 178 -10.88 4.53 -8.32
N HIS A 179 -12.04 3.98 -8.00
CA HIS A 179 -12.20 3.04 -6.90
C HIS A 179 -12.27 1.59 -7.36
N PHE A 180 -11.99 0.71 -6.44
CA PHE A 180 -12.26 -0.72 -6.58
C PHE A 180 -13.71 -0.95 -7.04
N PRO A 181 -13.98 -1.85 -7.99
CA PRO A 181 -13.09 -2.91 -8.49
C PRO A 181 -12.27 -2.58 -9.75
N HIS A 182 -12.32 -1.35 -10.26
CA HIS A 182 -11.56 -0.96 -11.45
C HIS A 182 -10.12 -0.60 -11.07
N SER A 183 -9.14 -1.45 -11.43
CA SER A 183 -7.75 -1.31 -11.01
C SER A 183 -6.78 -1.71 -12.11
N LEU A 184 -5.87 -0.79 -12.47
CA LEU A 184 -4.75 -1.10 -13.37
C LEU A 184 -3.75 -2.05 -12.72
N GLY A 185 -3.52 -1.92 -11.41
CA GLY A 185 -2.66 -2.83 -10.67
C GLY A 185 -3.17 -4.28 -10.73
N PHE A 186 -4.47 -4.48 -10.54
CA PHE A 186 -5.05 -5.83 -10.69
C PHE A 186 -5.06 -6.35 -12.12
N LEU A 187 -5.26 -5.48 -13.11
CA LEU A 187 -5.11 -5.84 -14.52
C LEU A 187 -3.68 -6.33 -14.79
N TYR A 188 -2.68 -5.59 -14.29
CA TYR A 188 -1.27 -5.97 -14.42
C TYR A 188 -0.97 -7.28 -13.70
N SER A 189 -1.46 -7.46 -12.50
CA SER A 189 -1.31 -8.70 -11.72
C SER A 189 -1.99 -9.90 -12.39
N ALA A 190 -3.13 -9.71 -13.05
CA ALA A 190 -3.80 -10.77 -13.82
C ALA A 190 -2.91 -11.26 -14.98
N PHE A 191 -2.26 -10.35 -15.71
CA PHE A 191 -1.30 -10.71 -16.75
C PHE A 191 -0.02 -11.32 -16.17
N THR A 192 0.44 -10.83 -15.03
CA THR A 192 1.58 -11.43 -14.31
C THR A 192 1.31 -12.89 -13.98
N TYR A 193 0.13 -13.18 -13.43
CA TYR A 193 -0.31 -14.55 -13.15
C TYR A 193 -0.44 -15.39 -14.42
N TYR A 194 -1.10 -14.87 -15.45
CA TYR A 194 -1.31 -15.55 -16.72
C TYR A 194 0.01 -15.93 -17.41
N THR A 195 1.03 -15.10 -17.30
CA THR A 195 2.36 -15.37 -17.87
C THR A 195 3.23 -16.28 -16.98
N GLY A 196 2.68 -16.83 -15.90
CA GLY A 196 3.35 -17.82 -15.04
C GLY A 196 4.25 -17.23 -13.95
N PHE A 197 4.19 -15.92 -13.71
CA PHE A 197 4.93 -15.28 -12.63
C PHE A 197 4.08 -15.17 -11.35
N LYS A 198 4.76 -15.11 -10.22
CA LYS A 198 4.13 -14.94 -8.93
C LYS A 198 3.65 -13.48 -8.77
N VAL A 199 2.36 -13.30 -8.48
CA VAL A 199 1.76 -11.99 -8.17
C VAL A 199 2.37 -11.40 -6.90
N ASN A 200 2.42 -10.08 -6.79
CA ASN A 200 3.07 -9.28 -5.73
C ASN A 200 4.60 -9.40 -5.66
N SER A 201 5.21 -10.14 -6.59
CA SER A 201 6.68 -10.25 -6.64
C SER A 201 7.21 -10.55 -8.04
N GLY A 202 6.35 -10.64 -9.04
CA GLY A 202 6.71 -10.96 -10.41
C GLY A 202 6.35 -9.89 -11.43
N GLU A 203 5.64 -8.84 -11.02
CA GLU A 203 5.24 -7.72 -11.87
C GLU A 203 6.46 -7.05 -12.51
N TYR A 204 7.53 -6.84 -11.75
CA TYR A 204 8.77 -6.27 -12.28
C TYR A 204 9.48 -7.19 -13.30
N LYS A 205 9.27 -8.51 -13.22
CA LYS A 205 9.81 -9.46 -14.19
C LYS A 205 9.07 -9.35 -15.52
N VAL A 206 7.74 -9.23 -15.47
CA VAL A 206 6.92 -8.97 -16.66
C VAL A 206 7.31 -7.64 -17.29
N MET A 207 7.50 -6.60 -16.49
CA MET A 207 8.01 -5.30 -16.93
C MET A 207 9.38 -5.44 -17.62
N GLY A 208 10.29 -6.20 -17.01
CA GLY A 208 11.62 -6.45 -17.57
C GLY A 208 11.63 -7.24 -18.88
N LEU A 209 10.60 -8.08 -19.13
CA LEU A 209 10.43 -8.82 -20.37
C LEU A 209 9.73 -8.00 -21.46
N ALA A 210 8.95 -7.00 -21.12
CA ALA A 210 8.15 -6.23 -22.06
C ALA A 210 8.95 -5.63 -23.23
N PRO A 211 10.17 -5.07 -23.04
CA PRO A 211 10.98 -4.54 -24.13
C PRO A 211 11.41 -5.56 -25.20
N TYR A 212 11.42 -6.84 -24.85
CA TYR A 212 11.78 -7.93 -25.79
C TYR A 212 10.57 -8.44 -26.58
N GLY A 213 9.38 -7.95 -26.27
CA GLY A 213 8.12 -8.37 -26.88
C GLY A 213 7.66 -7.43 -27.99
N VAL A 214 6.64 -7.90 -28.73
CA VAL A 214 5.87 -7.08 -29.66
C VAL A 214 4.45 -6.94 -29.11
N PRO A 215 3.86 -5.73 -29.01
CA PRO A 215 2.57 -5.49 -28.37
C PRO A 215 1.37 -5.95 -29.23
N ARG A 216 1.33 -7.23 -29.60
CA ARG A 216 0.33 -7.82 -30.53
C ARG A 216 -1.10 -7.79 -29.98
N TYR A 217 -1.27 -7.71 -28.66
CA TYR A 217 -2.56 -7.83 -28.00
C TYR A 217 -3.08 -6.49 -27.49
N LYS A 218 -2.39 -5.37 -27.74
CA LYS A 218 -2.77 -4.04 -27.27
C LYS A 218 -4.21 -3.69 -27.63
N ASP A 219 -4.57 -3.83 -28.90
CA ASP A 219 -5.90 -3.45 -29.38
C ASP A 219 -6.99 -4.35 -28.79
N ARG A 220 -6.73 -5.65 -28.67
CA ARG A 220 -7.66 -6.58 -28.01
C ARG A 220 -7.86 -6.28 -26.53
N ILE A 221 -6.81 -5.88 -25.83
CA ILE A 221 -6.91 -5.48 -24.42
C ILE A 221 -7.79 -4.24 -24.30
N LEU A 222 -7.58 -3.23 -25.14
CA LEU A 222 -8.37 -2.00 -25.17
C LEU A 222 -9.82 -2.25 -25.62
N GLU A 223 -10.06 -3.20 -26.50
CA GLU A 223 -11.40 -3.54 -26.98
C GLU A 223 -12.22 -4.36 -25.98
N HIS A 224 -11.58 -5.30 -25.25
CA HIS A 224 -12.30 -6.28 -24.46
C HIS A 224 -12.12 -6.15 -22.95
N LEU A 225 -10.97 -5.66 -22.47
CA LEU A 225 -10.65 -5.71 -21.05
C LEU A 225 -10.73 -4.38 -20.33
N ILE A 226 -10.49 -3.27 -21.03
CA ILE A 226 -10.44 -1.95 -20.42
C ILE A 226 -11.00 -0.89 -21.38
N ASP A 227 -11.95 -0.12 -20.87
CA ASP A 227 -12.49 1.07 -21.55
C ASP A 227 -11.82 2.32 -20.97
N VAL A 228 -11.01 3.00 -21.78
CA VAL A 228 -10.29 4.23 -21.39
C VAL A 228 -10.98 5.44 -22.02
N LYS A 229 -11.32 6.43 -21.21
CA LYS A 229 -11.97 7.66 -21.63
C LYS A 229 -10.94 8.76 -21.96
N ALA A 230 -11.40 9.78 -22.69
CA ALA A 230 -10.56 10.92 -23.09
C ALA A 230 -10.02 11.74 -21.90
N ASP A 231 -10.73 11.72 -20.77
CA ASP A 231 -10.32 12.40 -19.53
C ASP A 231 -9.33 11.58 -18.69
N GLY A 232 -8.90 10.42 -19.19
CA GLY A 232 -7.99 9.49 -18.51
C GLY A 232 -8.67 8.53 -17.53
N SER A 233 -9.98 8.67 -17.30
CA SER A 233 -10.72 7.67 -16.52
C SER A 233 -10.83 6.35 -17.27
N PHE A 234 -10.97 5.25 -16.52
CA PHE A 234 -11.08 3.93 -17.13
C PHE A 234 -12.03 3.02 -16.36
N ARG A 235 -12.50 2.00 -17.04
CA ARG A 235 -13.25 0.88 -16.43
C ARG A 235 -12.77 -0.44 -16.99
N LEU A 236 -12.62 -1.43 -16.13
CA LEU A 236 -12.37 -2.81 -16.55
C LEU A 236 -13.70 -3.50 -16.86
N ASP A 237 -13.72 -4.37 -17.87
CA ASP A 237 -14.83 -5.28 -18.10
C ASP A 237 -14.75 -6.44 -17.07
N LEU A 238 -15.55 -6.32 -16.04
CA LEU A 238 -15.57 -7.24 -14.92
C LEU A 238 -16.17 -8.63 -15.27
N GLY A 239 -16.60 -8.83 -16.49
CA GLY A 239 -16.95 -10.16 -17.03
C GLY A 239 -15.73 -11.08 -17.18
N TYR A 240 -14.56 -10.51 -17.37
CA TYR A 240 -13.30 -11.25 -17.49
C TYR A 240 -12.55 -11.43 -16.17
N PHE A 241 -12.94 -10.70 -15.11
CA PHE A 241 -12.19 -10.68 -13.84
C PHE A 241 -13.05 -11.10 -12.66
N ASN A 242 -12.53 -11.98 -11.82
CA ASN A 242 -13.26 -12.56 -10.70
C ASN A 242 -12.84 -12.04 -9.31
N TYR A 243 -12.00 -10.99 -9.25
CA TYR A 243 -11.50 -10.48 -7.97
C TYR A 243 -12.54 -9.74 -7.10
N ARG A 244 -13.78 -9.59 -7.57
CA ARG A 244 -14.90 -9.12 -6.76
C ARG A 244 -15.42 -10.18 -5.78
N SER A 245 -15.36 -11.45 -6.17
CA SER A 245 -15.92 -12.58 -5.42
C SER A 245 -14.87 -13.54 -4.92
N ASP A 246 -13.70 -13.59 -5.56
CA ASP A 246 -12.57 -14.39 -5.11
C ASP A 246 -11.46 -13.46 -4.64
N VAL A 247 -10.99 -13.69 -3.43
CA VAL A 247 -9.73 -13.09 -2.99
C VAL A 247 -8.67 -13.62 -3.96
N MET A 248 -7.93 -12.74 -4.63
CA MET A 248 -6.65 -13.14 -5.18
C MET A 248 -5.73 -13.49 -3.99
N VAL A 249 -6.04 -14.57 -3.34
CA VAL A 249 -5.13 -15.20 -2.39
C VAL A 249 -4.02 -15.75 -3.26
N SER A 250 -2.89 -15.09 -3.27
CA SER A 250 -1.66 -15.80 -3.57
C SER A 250 -1.68 -17.02 -2.65
N PRO A 251 -1.65 -18.26 -3.17
CA PRO A 251 -1.47 -19.39 -2.29
C PRO A 251 -0.15 -19.14 -1.58
N ALA A 252 -0.24 -18.91 -0.28
CA ALA A 252 0.90 -19.03 0.59
C ALA A 252 1.32 -20.50 0.53
N GLN A 253 2.36 -20.77 -0.22
CA GLN A 253 3.18 -21.96 -0.10
C GLN A 253 4.61 -21.54 0.23
#